data_0c2988239c032954f6a47469f7371b57
#
_entry.id   0c2988239c032954f6a47469f7371b57
#
_cell.length_a   1.000
_cell.length_b   1.000
_cell.length_c   1.000
_cell.angle_alpha   90.00
_cell.angle_beta   90.00
_cell.angle_gamma   90.00
#
_symmetry.space_group_name_H-M   'P 1'
#
loop_
_entity.id
_entity.type
_entity.pdbx_description
1 polymer ?
#
loop_
_entity_poly.entity_id
_entity_poly.type
_entity_poly.pdbx_seq_one_letter_code
_entity_poly.pdbx_strand_id
1 'polypeptide(L)'
;MDDITAISQLKYRYLRTLDTKQWDEFAECFVPETTGDYNGLLFESRDALVSYMKENLPEGFLTMHQVHHPEIAVDGDTATARWYLQDKVIVPAFQFMLEGAAFYSDRYVRTPDGWRVAHTGYQRTFEVTYDLKDLPGTKVNGPGEHTHV
;
A
#
# COMPACT_ATOMS: atom_id res chain seq x y z
N MET A 1 11.60 -20.62 -6.79
CA MET A 1 11.28 -19.62 -5.74
C MET A 1 10.28 -20.26 -4.80
N ASP A 2 10.57 -20.24 -3.52
CA ASP A 2 9.62 -20.77 -2.53
C ASP A 2 8.42 -19.83 -2.37
N ASP A 3 7.34 -20.35 -1.77
CA ASP A 3 6.09 -19.63 -1.66
C ASP A 3 6.21 -18.36 -0.80
N ILE A 4 6.96 -18.42 0.29
CA ILE A 4 7.15 -17.25 1.16
C ILE A 4 7.85 -16.12 0.41
N THR A 5 8.87 -16.45 -0.36
CA THR A 5 9.55 -15.46 -1.21
C THR A 5 8.62 -14.91 -2.29
N ALA A 6 7.85 -15.78 -2.95
CA ALA A 6 6.91 -15.35 -4.00
C ALA A 6 5.84 -14.41 -3.45
N ILE A 7 5.26 -14.74 -2.29
CA ILE A 7 4.27 -13.89 -1.61
C ILE A 7 4.89 -12.55 -1.19
N SER A 8 6.12 -12.60 -0.68
CA SER A 8 6.84 -11.38 -0.28
C SER A 8 7.09 -10.47 -1.48
N GLN A 9 7.52 -11.02 -2.61
CA GLN A 9 7.74 -10.27 -3.85
C GLN A 9 6.44 -9.66 -4.37
N LEU A 10 5.34 -10.39 -4.28
CA LEU A 10 4.01 -9.87 -4.62
C LEU A 10 3.64 -8.66 -3.76
N LYS A 11 3.88 -8.74 -2.45
CA LYS A 11 3.62 -7.61 -1.55
C LYS A 11 4.49 -6.41 -1.86
N TYR A 12 5.76 -6.62 -2.17
CA TYR A 12 6.67 -5.54 -2.57
C TYR A 12 6.20 -4.87 -3.87
N ARG A 13 5.76 -5.65 -4.83
CA ARG A 13 5.18 -5.12 -6.08
C ARG A 13 3.92 -4.29 -5.80
N TYR A 14 3.03 -4.79 -4.96
CA TYR A 14 1.84 -4.06 -4.50
C TYR A 14 2.22 -2.67 -3.98
N LEU A 15 3.18 -2.60 -3.06
CA LEU A 15 3.60 -1.34 -2.44
C LEU A 15 4.28 -0.40 -3.44
N ARG A 16 5.19 -0.93 -4.24
CA ARG A 16 5.90 -0.13 -5.24
C ARG A 16 4.96 0.45 -6.28
N THR A 17 4.04 -0.34 -6.80
CA THR A 17 3.11 0.12 -7.83
C THR A 17 2.07 1.09 -7.27
N LEU A 18 1.68 0.94 -6.02
CA LEU A 18 0.84 1.89 -5.32
C LEU A 18 1.54 3.25 -5.19
N ASP A 19 2.76 3.26 -4.67
CA ASP A 19 3.49 4.51 -4.42
C ASP A 19 3.92 5.22 -5.70
N THR A 20 4.15 4.46 -6.78
CA THR A 20 4.50 5.03 -8.09
C THR A 20 3.27 5.23 -8.98
N LYS A 21 2.08 4.95 -8.47
CA LYS A 21 0.79 5.14 -9.18
C LYS A 21 0.73 4.41 -10.51
N GLN A 22 1.32 3.21 -10.57
CA GLN A 22 1.27 2.31 -11.73
C GLN A 22 0.04 1.42 -11.58
N TRP A 23 -1.12 1.98 -11.88
CA TRP A 23 -2.40 1.37 -11.53
C TRP A 23 -2.70 0.06 -12.24
N ASP A 24 -2.25 -0.10 -13.49
CA ASP A 24 -2.43 -1.35 -14.21
C ASP A 24 -1.62 -2.49 -13.57
N GLU A 25 -0.36 -2.23 -13.23
CA GLU A 25 0.48 -3.21 -12.53
C GLU A 25 -0.01 -3.47 -11.11
N PHE A 26 -0.51 -2.43 -10.45
CA PHE A 26 -1.10 -2.57 -9.11
C PHE A 26 -2.31 -3.52 -9.17
N ALA A 27 -3.19 -3.34 -10.15
CA ALA A 27 -4.35 -4.21 -10.35
C ALA A 27 -3.95 -5.67 -10.59
N GLU A 28 -2.85 -5.92 -11.27
CA GLU A 28 -2.36 -7.28 -11.53
C GLU A 28 -1.94 -8.04 -10.26
N CYS A 29 -1.73 -7.35 -9.16
CA CYS A 29 -1.43 -8.00 -7.88
C CYS A 29 -2.62 -8.76 -7.29
N PHE A 30 -3.83 -8.48 -7.76
CA PHE A 30 -5.08 -8.97 -7.17
C PHE A 30 -5.82 -9.93 -8.08
N VAL A 31 -6.56 -10.86 -7.47
CA VAL A 31 -7.62 -11.56 -8.22
C VAL A 31 -8.83 -10.62 -8.37
N PRO A 32 -9.66 -10.79 -9.43
CA PRO A 32 -10.81 -9.91 -9.66
C PRO A 32 -11.78 -9.82 -8.47
N GLU A 33 -11.98 -10.90 -7.74
CA GLU A 33 -12.87 -11.01 -6.59
C GLU A 33 -12.24 -10.61 -5.26
N THR A 34 -11.06 -9.99 -5.28
CA THR A 34 -10.38 -9.56 -4.05
C THR A 34 -11.28 -8.63 -3.22
N THR A 35 -11.12 -8.71 -1.92
CA THR A 35 -11.78 -7.79 -1.00
C THR A 35 -10.75 -6.94 -0.28
N GLY A 36 -11.19 -5.82 0.29
CA GLY A 36 -10.32 -4.93 1.04
C GLY A 36 -10.99 -4.33 2.25
N ASP A 37 -10.18 -4.01 3.24
CA ASP A 37 -10.59 -3.30 4.44
C ASP A 37 -9.47 -2.36 4.88
N TYR A 38 -9.49 -1.16 4.36
CA TYR A 38 -8.50 -0.15 4.70
C TYR A 38 -8.99 0.67 5.90
N ASN A 39 -8.66 0.19 7.10
CA ASN A 39 -8.99 0.83 8.37
C ASN A 39 -10.49 1.14 8.49
N GLY A 40 -11.34 0.19 8.06
CA GLY A 40 -12.79 0.31 8.07
C GLY A 40 -13.42 0.71 6.73
N LEU A 41 -12.64 1.14 5.77
CA LEU A 41 -13.13 1.40 4.41
C LEU A 41 -13.11 0.11 3.60
N LEU A 42 -14.30 -0.38 3.22
CA LEU A 42 -14.48 -1.70 2.64
C LEU A 42 -14.56 -1.65 1.12
N PHE A 43 -13.95 -2.64 0.48
CA PHE A 43 -14.01 -2.85 -0.96
C PHE A 43 -14.45 -4.30 -1.26
N GLU A 44 -15.35 -4.45 -2.24
CA GLU A 44 -15.92 -5.75 -2.57
C GLU A 44 -15.30 -6.38 -3.82
N SER A 45 -14.42 -5.66 -4.52
CA SER A 45 -13.77 -6.14 -5.74
C SER A 45 -12.44 -5.45 -5.96
N ARG A 46 -11.58 -6.06 -6.79
CA ARG A 46 -10.35 -5.44 -7.27
C ARG A 46 -10.63 -4.10 -7.93
N ASP A 47 -11.61 -4.05 -8.82
CA ASP A 47 -11.89 -2.84 -9.60
C ASP A 47 -12.34 -1.70 -8.68
N ALA A 48 -13.16 -1.99 -7.67
CA ALA A 48 -13.57 -0.99 -6.69
C ALA A 48 -12.37 -0.45 -5.89
N LEU A 49 -11.48 -1.33 -5.44
CA LEU A 49 -10.30 -0.95 -4.68
C LEU A 49 -9.34 -0.10 -5.54
N VAL A 50 -9.02 -0.56 -6.73
CA VAL A 50 -8.06 0.12 -7.62
C VAL A 50 -8.61 1.47 -8.06
N SER A 51 -9.89 1.54 -8.42
CA SER A 51 -10.52 2.82 -8.80
C SER A 51 -10.49 3.83 -7.67
N TYR A 52 -10.79 3.40 -6.45
CA TYR A 52 -10.73 4.28 -5.29
C TYR A 52 -9.32 4.82 -5.07
N MET A 53 -8.31 3.95 -5.10
CA MET A 53 -6.93 4.38 -4.90
C MET A 53 -6.48 5.34 -6.00
N LYS A 54 -6.82 5.06 -7.25
CA LYS A 54 -6.49 5.92 -8.38
C LYS A 54 -7.13 7.30 -8.26
N GLU A 55 -8.38 7.38 -7.82
CA GLU A 55 -9.09 8.64 -7.65
C GLU A 55 -8.59 9.45 -6.45
N ASN A 56 -8.20 8.77 -5.38
CA ASN A 56 -7.86 9.41 -4.11
C ASN A 56 -6.36 9.63 -3.92
N LEU A 57 -5.52 9.13 -4.83
CA LEU A 57 -4.08 9.38 -4.85
C LEU A 57 -3.67 10.00 -6.20
N PRO A 58 -4.20 11.20 -6.52
CA PRO A 58 -3.82 11.87 -7.78
C PRO A 58 -2.36 12.33 -7.75
N GLU A 59 -1.89 12.82 -8.89
CA GLU A 59 -0.59 13.46 -8.97
C GLU A 59 -0.47 14.56 -7.91
N GLY A 60 0.70 14.64 -7.29
CA GLY A 60 0.94 15.59 -6.21
C GLY A 60 0.67 15.04 -4.81
N PHE A 61 -0.03 13.92 -4.68
CA PHE A 61 -0.10 13.18 -3.42
C PHE A 61 1.09 12.24 -3.37
N LEU A 62 1.97 12.47 -2.40
CA LEU A 62 3.19 11.68 -2.23
C LEU A 62 2.98 10.66 -1.13
N THR A 63 3.23 9.40 -1.44
CA THR A 63 3.05 8.32 -0.46
C THR A 63 4.28 7.44 -0.39
N MET A 64 4.53 6.91 0.80
CA MET A 64 5.55 5.91 1.04
C MET A 64 4.94 4.84 1.92
N HIS A 65 4.91 3.60 1.41
CA HIS A 65 4.45 2.45 2.17
C HIS A 65 5.61 1.47 2.31
N GLN A 66 5.95 1.13 3.54
CA GLN A 66 6.99 0.15 3.85
C GLN A 66 6.42 -0.92 4.75
N VAL A 67 6.75 -2.17 4.47
CA VAL A 67 6.39 -3.30 5.33
C VAL A 67 7.64 -3.97 5.86
N HIS A 68 7.51 -4.51 7.06
CA HIS A 68 8.60 -5.12 7.79
C HIS A 68 8.17 -6.48 8.34
N HIS A 69 9.17 -7.34 8.58
CA HIS A 69 9.12 -8.61 9.28
C HIS A 69 7.76 -9.31 9.26
N PRO A 70 7.37 -9.89 8.11
CA PRO A 70 6.07 -10.54 7.96
C PRO A 70 5.96 -11.82 8.76
N GLU A 71 4.71 -12.15 9.13
CA GLU A 71 4.31 -13.47 9.60
C GLU A 71 3.47 -14.10 8.50
N ILE A 72 4.01 -15.09 7.79
CA ILE A 72 3.36 -15.72 6.64
C ILE A 72 3.10 -17.18 6.94
N ALA A 73 1.86 -17.63 6.70
CA ALA A 73 1.47 -19.03 6.81
C ALA A 73 0.90 -19.50 5.46
N VAL A 74 1.50 -20.54 4.90
CA VAL A 74 1.09 -21.12 3.63
C VAL A 74 0.35 -22.43 3.91
N ASP A 75 -0.80 -22.60 3.29
CA ASP A 75 -1.63 -23.81 3.38
C ASP A 75 -2.07 -24.21 1.97
N GLY A 76 -1.26 -25.04 1.30
CA GLY A 76 -1.54 -25.45 -0.08
C GLY A 76 -1.57 -24.26 -1.04
N ASP A 77 -2.73 -24.02 -1.65
CA ASP A 77 -2.93 -22.96 -2.63
C ASP A 77 -3.44 -21.66 -2.02
N THR A 78 -3.47 -21.56 -0.70
CA THR A 78 -3.84 -20.34 0.02
C THR A 78 -2.76 -19.97 1.03
N ALA A 79 -2.73 -18.70 1.39
CA ALA A 79 -1.82 -18.21 2.42
C ALA A 79 -2.42 -17.00 3.11
N THR A 80 -1.96 -16.76 4.33
CA THR A 80 -2.24 -15.55 5.08
C THR A 80 -0.94 -14.88 5.46
N ALA A 81 -0.97 -13.55 5.60
CA ALA A 81 0.19 -12.83 6.08
C ALA A 81 -0.23 -11.65 6.93
N ARG A 82 0.59 -11.35 7.90
CA ARG A 82 0.55 -10.12 8.66
C ARG A 82 1.86 -9.37 8.41
N TRP A 83 1.73 -8.08 8.03
CA TRP A 83 2.87 -7.22 7.73
C TRP A 83 2.82 -6.00 8.62
N TYR A 84 3.93 -5.64 9.21
CA TYR A 84 4.04 -4.35 9.89
C TYR A 84 4.15 -3.27 8.83
N LEU A 85 3.23 -2.32 8.82
CA LEU A 85 3.20 -1.18 7.89
C LEU A 85 3.70 0.07 8.59
N GLN A 86 4.59 0.76 7.91
CA GLN A 86 4.98 2.13 8.21
C GLN A 86 4.68 2.95 6.97
N ASP A 87 3.95 4.05 7.11
CA ASP A 87 3.57 4.85 5.95
C ASP A 87 3.66 6.34 6.21
N LYS A 88 3.79 7.05 5.12
CA LYS A 88 3.80 8.52 5.10
C LYS A 88 2.99 8.99 3.90
N VAL A 89 2.16 10.01 4.12
CA VAL A 89 1.39 10.67 3.09
C VAL A 89 1.69 12.16 3.18
N ILE A 90 2.09 12.77 2.06
CA ILE A 90 2.36 14.20 1.99
C ILE A 90 1.51 14.79 0.87
N VAL A 91 0.74 15.81 1.19
CA VAL A 91 -0.09 16.53 0.23
C VAL A 91 0.32 18.01 0.25
N PRO A 92 1.33 18.38 -0.56
CA PRO A 92 1.88 19.74 -0.51
C PRO A 92 0.84 20.82 -0.79
N ALA A 93 -0.10 20.57 -1.72
CA ALA A 93 -1.15 21.53 -2.05
C ALA A 93 -2.04 21.90 -0.87
N PHE A 94 -2.20 20.98 0.10
CA PHE A 94 -2.99 21.22 1.31
C PHE A 94 -2.12 21.44 2.54
N GLN A 95 -0.81 21.52 2.36
CA GLN A 95 0.17 21.67 3.44
C GLN A 95 -0.05 20.64 4.56
N PHE A 96 -0.31 19.40 4.15
CA PHE A 96 -0.69 18.31 5.05
C PHE A 96 0.32 17.17 4.95
N MET A 97 0.66 16.58 6.10
CA MET A 97 1.44 15.35 6.17
C MET A 97 0.88 14.43 7.24
N LEU A 98 0.90 13.13 6.94
CA LEU A 98 0.54 12.07 7.88
C LEU A 98 1.65 11.05 7.92
N GLU A 99 1.96 10.57 9.11
CA GLU A 99 2.80 9.41 9.34
C GLU A 99 2.06 8.44 10.22
N GLY A 100 2.21 7.15 9.99
CA GLY A 100 1.53 6.18 10.81
C GLY A 100 2.14 4.81 10.80
N ALA A 101 1.60 3.99 11.67
CA ALA A 101 1.90 2.57 11.76
C ALA A 101 0.60 1.79 11.72
N ALA A 102 0.66 0.60 11.16
CA ALA A 102 -0.48 -0.29 11.02
C ALA A 102 -0.01 -1.73 10.88
N PHE A 103 -0.94 -2.66 10.90
CA PHE A 103 -0.68 -4.02 10.49
C PHE A 103 -1.59 -4.37 9.33
N TYR A 104 -1.00 -4.85 8.23
CA TYR A 104 -1.75 -5.49 7.18
C TYR A 104 -2.19 -6.88 7.63
N SER A 105 -3.40 -7.26 7.24
CA SER A 105 -3.88 -8.63 7.30
C SER A 105 -4.28 -9.02 5.88
N ASP A 106 -3.44 -9.84 5.25
CA ASP A 106 -3.62 -10.23 3.85
C ASP A 106 -3.95 -11.70 3.73
N ARG A 107 -4.68 -12.03 2.69
CA ARG A 107 -4.91 -13.39 2.24
C ARG A 107 -4.54 -13.50 0.77
N TYR A 108 -3.88 -14.59 0.42
CA TYR A 108 -3.37 -14.84 -0.92
C TYR A 108 -3.90 -16.16 -1.46
N VAL A 109 -3.97 -16.25 -2.77
CA VAL A 109 -4.36 -17.46 -3.47
C VAL A 109 -3.39 -17.74 -4.62
N ARG A 110 -3.06 -19.02 -4.82
CA ARG A 110 -2.25 -19.45 -5.95
C ARG A 110 -3.13 -19.51 -7.18
N THR A 111 -2.69 -18.89 -8.27
CA THR A 111 -3.36 -18.92 -9.57
C THR A 111 -2.42 -19.52 -10.61
N PRO A 112 -2.90 -19.82 -11.84
CA PRO A 112 -2.00 -20.23 -12.91
C PRO A 112 -0.89 -19.25 -13.22
N ASP A 113 -1.09 -17.97 -12.90
CA ASP A 113 -0.11 -16.90 -13.12
C ASP A 113 0.73 -16.59 -11.86
N GLY A 114 0.63 -17.41 -10.83
CA GLY A 114 1.34 -17.24 -9.56
C GLY A 114 0.43 -16.76 -8.43
N TRP A 115 1.04 -16.42 -7.31
CA TRP A 115 0.30 -15.92 -6.16
C TRP A 115 -0.32 -14.54 -6.44
N ARG A 116 -1.54 -14.35 -5.93
CA ARG A 116 -2.26 -13.08 -6.04
C ARG A 116 -2.95 -12.76 -4.72
N VAL A 117 -3.22 -11.49 -4.50
CA VAL A 117 -3.95 -11.01 -3.32
C VAL A 117 -5.42 -11.34 -3.47
N ALA A 118 -6.00 -12.05 -2.50
CA ALA A 118 -7.42 -12.36 -2.41
C ALA A 118 -8.14 -11.48 -1.38
N HIS A 119 -7.41 -10.96 -0.40
CA HIS A 119 -7.89 -9.96 0.54
C HIS A 119 -6.70 -9.16 1.04
N THR A 120 -6.88 -7.86 1.18
CA THR A 120 -5.91 -7.00 1.83
C THR A 120 -6.64 -6.03 2.75
N GLY A 121 -6.03 -5.73 3.89
CA GLY A 121 -6.59 -4.77 4.80
C GLY A 121 -5.55 -4.35 5.82
N TYR A 122 -5.74 -3.19 6.41
CA TYR A 122 -4.87 -2.77 7.50
C TYR A 122 -5.69 -2.12 8.61
N GLN A 123 -5.14 -2.18 9.80
CA GLN A 123 -5.65 -1.43 10.94
C GLN A 123 -4.52 -0.66 11.57
N ARG A 124 -4.74 0.63 11.78
CA ARG A 124 -3.75 1.52 12.36
C ARG A 124 -3.59 1.27 13.85
N THR A 125 -2.34 1.27 14.29
CA THR A 125 -2.01 1.33 15.72
C THR A 125 -1.89 2.77 16.19
N PHE A 126 -1.42 3.67 15.31
CA PHE A 126 -1.43 5.12 15.55
C PHE A 126 -1.22 5.86 14.24
N GLU A 127 -1.54 7.14 14.25
CA GLU A 127 -1.14 8.08 13.21
C GLU A 127 -0.82 9.43 13.83
N VAL A 128 0.06 10.17 13.15
CA VAL A 128 0.41 11.53 13.50
C VAL A 128 0.17 12.40 12.28
N THR A 129 -0.52 13.51 12.45
CA THR A 129 -0.73 14.47 11.38
C THR A 129 -0.01 15.77 11.67
N TYR A 130 0.45 16.41 10.60
CA TYR A 130 1.17 17.67 10.66
C TYR A 130 0.48 18.68 9.75
N ASP A 131 0.29 19.90 10.25
CA ASP A 131 0.00 21.04 9.38
C ASP A 131 1.34 21.68 9.01
N LEU A 132 1.72 21.59 7.73
CA LEU A 132 3.03 22.09 7.28
C LEU A 132 3.14 23.60 7.36
N LYS A 133 2.04 24.34 7.53
CA LYS A 133 2.09 25.79 7.81
C LYS A 133 2.79 26.08 9.13
N ASP A 134 2.72 25.15 10.08
CA ASP A 134 3.37 25.29 11.38
C ASP A 134 4.85 24.89 11.37
N LEU A 135 5.35 24.45 10.20
CA LEU A 135 6.73 24.02 9.99
C LEU A 135 7.37 24.84 8.85
N PRO A 136 7.56 26.15 9.03
CA PRO A 136 7.89 27.06 7.92
C PRO A 136 9.25 26.79 7.25
N GLY A 137 10.14 26.04 7.89
CA GLY A 137 11.40 25.63 7.29
C GLY A 137 11.31 24.38 6.42
N THR A 138 10.15 23.74 6.39
CA THR A 138 9.98 22.48 5.66
C THR A 138 9.73 22.74 4.19
N LYS A 139 10.49 22.03 3.34
CA LYS A 139 10.31 22.04 1.88
C LYS A 139 10.03 20.62 1.42
N VAL A 140 9.05 20.44 0.54
CA VAL A 140 8.70 19.16 -0.04
C VAL A 140 8.96 19.21 -1.52
N ASN A 141 9.82 18.32 -2.00
CA ASN A 141 10.13 18.18 -3.42
C ASN A 141 9.62 16.82 -3.88
N GLY A 142 8.75 16.81 -4.89
CA GLY A 142 8.24 15.60 -5.49
C GLY A 142 9.17 15.03 -6.55
N PRO A 143 8.67 14.05 -7.33
CA PRO A 143 9.47 13.44 -8.39
C PRO A 143 10.02 14.49 -9.37
N GLY A 144 11.32 14.43 -9.62
CA GLY A 144 11.99 15.36 -10.53
C GLY A 144 12.32 16.73 -9.95
N GLU A 145 11.95 17.01 -8.70
CA GLU A 145 12.13 18.32 -8.05
C GLU A 145 13.18 18.30 -6.92
N HIS A 146 13.95 17.25 -6.82
CA HIS A 146 14.87 17.06 -5.70
C HIS A 146 16.08 17.98 -5.72
N THR A 147 16.61 18.24 -4.54
CA THR A 147 17.84 19.00 -4.35
C THR A 147 19.05 18.08 -4.61
N HIS A 148 20.05 18.60 -5.32
CA HIS A 148 21.32 17.88 -5.52
C HIS A 148 22.30 18.28 -4.40
N VAL A 149 22.59 17.35 -3.51
CA VAL A 149 23.54 17.52 -2.41
C VAL A 149 24.64 16.47 -2.49
#